data_d43f1381eb76ed88d88d9ba98cfc3b28
#
_entry.id   d43f1381eb76ed88d88d9ba98cfc3b28
#
_cell.length_a   1.000
_cell.length_b   1.000
_cell.length_c   1.000
_cell.angle_alpha   90.00
_cell.angle_beta   90.00
_cell.angle_gamma   90.00
#
_symmetry.space_group_name_H-M   'P 1'
#
loop_
_entity.id
_entity.type
_entity.pdbx_description
1 polymer ?
#
loop_
_entity_poly.entity_id
_entity_poly.type
_entity_poly.pdbx_seq_one_letter_code
_entity_poly.pdbx_strand_id
1 'polypeptide(L)'
;MSRELRDLIRSVSSGSYPPIRKRFRKSYRRNRRTLKRWAWGADDGNFNYGSIMENNQKIFLGVSDFDDLITSDILKKRVDVGRKTVHRDTTVLCNREHWASWAENQYANTLYVQGNSSSGFIIFEEELNYITYSVDSNTTTVRAFGDVEFCENVILTVESKFDIVTSHIEWIYSSDGNSVNVPLNRDRLPVEEMYPFLEGETLESYYNRYLESSANILLLIGPPGTGKTTFIRGLLAMTNSSAIVSYDSAILEKDSFFARFIEGDETIMVLEDSDAFLKSRSDGNTMMHRFLNVGDGLVTTKGKKMIFSTNLPSIRDIDSALVRPGRCFDIITFDTLKQEEAELLAKRLDAKLDGTQDRWSIAEVFNKQTNKPKDRKMGFV
;
A
#
# COMPACT_ATOMS: atom_id res chain seq x y z
N MET A 1 24.73 17.23 -18.62
CA MET A 1 23.88 18.35 -18.13
C MET A 1 24.57 19.68 -18.43
N SER A 2 23.87 20.68 -18.96
CA SER A 2 24.50 21.98 -19.26
C SER A 2 24.96 22.65 -17.96
N ARG A 3 26.05 23.42 -18.03
CA ARG A 3 26.60 24.17 -16.88
C ARG A 3 25.51 25.06 -16.24
N GLU A 4 24.62 25.60 -17.07
CA GLU A 4 23.49 26.44 -16.66
C GLU A 4 22.44 25.67 -15.86
N LEU A 5 22.19 24.41 -16.20
CA LEU A 5 21.24 23.55 -15.47
C LEU A 5 21.83 23.12 -14.11
N ARG A 6 23.15 22.86 -14.03
CA ARG A 6 23.86 22.59 -12.78
C ARG A 6 23.82 23.77 -11.82
N ASP A 7 24.04 24.98 -12.35
CA ASP A 7 24.01 26.21 -11.55
C ASP A 7 22.58 26.51 -11.04
N LEU A 8 21.57 26.19 -11.83
CA LEU A 8 20.17 26.27 -11.43
C LEU A 8 19.83 25.27 -10.31
N ILE A 9 20.23 24.02 -10.47
CA ILE A 9 20.01 22.96 -9.47
C ILE A 9 20.70 23.33 -8.14
N ARG A 10 21.95 23.77 -8.16
CA ARG A 10 22.67 24.20 -6.95
C ARG A 10 22.02 25.39 -6.26
N SER A 11 21.44 26.31 -7.04
CA SER A 11 20.76 27.46 -6.48
C SER A 11 19.42 27.15 -5.85
N VAL A 12 18.71 26.16 -6.39
CA VAL A 12 17.44 25.67 -5.82
C VAL A 12 17.72 24.95 -4.49
N SER A 13 18.76 24.10 -4.43
CA SER A 13 19.14 23.39 -3.21
C SER A 13 19.69 24.31 -2.10
N SER A 14 20.28 25.45 -2.45
CA SER A 14 20.78 26.43 -1.48
C SER A 14 19.77 27.51 -1.09
N GLY A 15 18.55 27.48 -1.64
CA GLY A 15 17.52 28.52 -1.44
C GLY A 15 17.85 29.85 -2.08
N SER A 16 18.95 29.96 -2.86
CA SER A 16 19.35 31.14 -3.61
C SER A 16 19.12 30.94 -5.10
N TYR A 17 18.32 31.82 -5.73
CA TYR A 17 17.95 31.73 -7.14
C TYR A 17 18.86 32.63 -8.01
N PRO A 18 19.59 32.09 -9.00
CA PRO A 18 20.37 32.91 -9.91
C PRO A 18 19.49 33.65 -10.94
N PRO A 19 19.89 34.82 -11.42
CA PRO A 19 19.20 35.49 -12.50
C PRO A 19 19.36 34.71 -13.82
N ILE A 20 18.24 34.49 -14.50
CA ILE A 20 18.19 33.72 -15.76
C ILE A 20 18.80 34.53 -16.90
N ARG A 21 19.80 34.01 -17.58
CA ARG A 21 20.46 34.64 -18.71
C ARG A 21 19.59 34.66 -19.99
N LYS A 22 19.77 35.65 -20.87
CA LYS A 22 18.96 35.88 -22.09
C LYS A 22 18.80 34.70 -23.06
N ARG A 23 19.68 33.68 -23.00
CA ARG A 23 19.64 32.50 -23.86
C ARG A 23 18.49 31.56 -23.55
N PHE A 24 18.13 31.39 -22.27
CA PHE A 24 16.98 30.62 -21.83
C PHE A 24 15.65 31.20 -22.34
N ARG A 25 15.56 32.49 -22.49
CA ARG A 25 14.36 33.18 -23.02
C ARG A 25 13.94 32.70 -24.42
N LYS A 26 14.89 32.35 -25.29
CA LYS A 26 14.60 31.92 -26.66
C LYS A 26 14.06 30.49 -26.74
N SER A 27 14.60 29.58 -25.92
CA SER A 27 14.13 28.21 -25.78
C SER A 27 12.75 28.17 -25.11
N TYR A 28 12.55 28.92 -24.03
CA TYR A 28 11.28 29.03 -23.33
C TYR A 28 10.13 29.57 -24.18
N ARG A 29 10.36 30.57 -24.99
CA ARG A 29 9.34 31.10 -25.93
C ARG A 29 8.91 30.09 -27.00
N ARG A 30 9.80 29.19 -27.38
CA ARG A 30 9.51 28.10 -28.34
C ARG A 30 8.70 26.99 -27.69
N ASN A 31 8.95 26.66 -26.43
CA ASN A 31 8.26 25.64 -25.68
C ASN A 31 6.97 26.14 -25.01
N ARG A 32 6.77 27.44 -24.81
CA ARG A 32 5.56 28.03 -24.21
C ARG A 32 4.28 27.69 -24.98
N ARG A 33 4.33 27.46 -26.30
CA ARG A 33 3.19 27.01 -27.10
C ARG A 33 2.85 25.53 -26.83
N THR A 34 3.86 24.73 -26.58
CA THR A 34 3.69 23.30 -26.23
C THR A 34 3.19 23.16 -24.78
N LEU A 35 3.78 23.88 -23.84
CA LEU A 35 3.37 23.89 -22.43
C LEU A 35 1.95 24.43 -22.23
N LYS A 36 1.53 25.49 -22.96
CA LYS A 36 0.13 25.95 -22.93
C LYS A 36 -0.85 24.90 -23.47
N ARG A 37 -0.45 24.07 -24.41
CA ARG A 37 -1.30 23.00 -24.96
C ARG A 37 -1.48 21.83 -23.99
N TRP A 38 -0.53 21.60 -23.10
CA TRP A 38 -0.61 20.62 -22.03
C TRP A 38 -1.39 21.12 -20.80
N ALA A 39 -1.22 22.38 -20.44
CA ALA A 39 -1.92 23.02 -19.32
C ALA A 39 -3.43 23.17 -19.50
N TRP A 40 -3.95 23.08 -20.74
CA TRP A 40 -5.38 23.19 -21.03
C TRP A 40 -6.12 21.83 -21.08
N GLY A 41 -5.41 20.74 -20.85
CA GLY A 41 -6.00 19.38 -20.84
C GLY A 41 -6.15 18.74 -19.45
N ALA A 42 -5.74 19.41 -18.39
CA ALA A 42 -5.86 18.92 -17.01
C ALA A 42 -6.85 19.83 -16.27
N ASP A 43 -8.10 19.44 -16.30
CA ASP A 43 -9.20 20.09 -15.57
C ASP A 43 -9.39 19.40 -14.22
N ASP A 44 -8.36 19.46 -13.35
CA ASP A 44 -8.50 19.05 -11.95
C ASP A 44 -7.72 20.01 -11.05
N GLY A 45 -8.51 20.87 -10.39
CA GLY A 45 -8.11 22.04 -9.66
C GLY A 45 -7.32 21.81 -8.38
N ASN A 46 -6.05 21.47 -8.47
CA ASN A 46 -5.14 21.63 -7.35
C ASN A 46 -3.66 21.72 -7.79
N PHE A 47 -3.35 22.62 -8.72
CA PHE A 47 -1.97 23.01 -8.96
C PHE A 47 -1.71 24.38 -8.35
N ASN A 48 -0.92 24.43 -7.28
CA ASN A 48 -0.34 25.64 -6.76
C ASN A 48 0.68 26.17 -7.78
N TYR A 49 0.22 26.95 -8.76
CA TYR A 49 1.08 27.71 -9.64
C TYR A 49 1.78 28.79 -8.82
N GLY A 50 3.07 28.65 -8.61
CA GLY A 50 3.91 29.79 -8.26
C GLY A 50 3.70 30.90 -9.29
N SER A 51 3.23 32.06 -8.86
CA SER A 51 2.88 33.20 -9.70
C SER A 51 4.04 33.59 -10.62
N ILE A 52 3.77 33.63 -11.92
CA ILE A 52 4.65 34.28 -12.91
C ILE A 52 4.52 35.78 -12.71
N MET A 53 5.43 36.39 -11.99
CA MET A 53 5.51 37.85 -11.90
C MET A 53 6.28 38.40 -13.11
N GLU A 54 5.61 39.19 -13.90
CA GLU A 54 6.11 39.79 -15.14
C GLU A 54 6.96 41.02 -14.88
N ASN A 55 7.68 41.26 -13.90
CA ASN A 55 8.60 42.42 -13.88
C ASN A 55 9.90 42.30 -13.10
N ASN A 56 10.26 41.13 -12.59
CA ASN A 56 11.65 40.88 -12.15
C ASN A 56 12.02 39.40 -12.25
N GLN A 57 11.64 38.78 -13.35
CA GLN A 57 12.24 37.59 -13.99
C GLN A 57 12.83 36.51 -13.09
N LYS A 58 12.08 36.06 -12.12
CA LYS A 58 12.29 34.75 -11.49
C LYS A 58 11.25 33.81 -12.07
N ILE A 59 11.67 32.86 -12.89
CA ILE A 59 10.82 31.75 -13.31
C ILE A 59 10.89 30.75 -12.16
N PHE A 60 9.82 30.59 -11.41
CA PHE A 60 9.63 29.46 -10.53
C PHE A 60 9.12 28.31 -11.39
N LEU A 61 9.98 27.35 -11.68
CA LEU A 61 9.53 26.07 -12.18
C LEU A 61 8.90 25.33 -10.99
N GLY A 62 7.71 24.80 -11.17
CA GLY A 62 7.15 23.84 -10.22
C GLY A 62 8.10 22.64 -10.09
N VAL A 63 8.06 21.93 -8.98
CA VAL A 63 8.94 20.76 -8.76
C VAL A 63 8.71 19.71 -9.85
N SER A 64 7.47 19.49 -10.28
CA SER A 64 7.11 18.61 -11.40
C SER A 64 7.74 19.02 -12.72
N ASP A 65 7.75 20.31 -13.06
CA ASP A 65 8.34 20.80 -14.31
C ASP A 65 9.85 20.63 -14.33
N PHE A 66 10.46 20.63 -13.15
CA PHE A 66 11.89 20.48 -12.98
C PHE A 66 12.31 19.01 -13.10
N ASP A 67 11.53 18.11 -12.54
CA ASP A 67 11.73 16.66 -12.67
C ASP A 67 11.66 16.24 -14.14
N ASP A 68 10.66 16.72 -14.87
CA ASP A 68 10.48 16.43 -16.30
C ASP A 68 11.65 16.94 -17.14
N LEU A 69 12.18 18.12 -16.84
CA LEU A 69 13.31 18.69 -17.58
C LEU A 69 14.60 17.89 -17.38
N ILE A 70 14.90 17.49 -16.14
CA ILE A 70 16.12 16.74 -15.82
C ILE A 70 16.06 15.33 -16.39
N THR A 71 14.95 14.64 -16.17
CA THR A 71 14.76 13.28 -16.66
C THR A 71 14.79 13.25 -18.17
N SER A 72 14.17 14.23 -18.84
CA SER A 72 14.20 14.35 -20.29
C SER A 72 15.61 14.62 -20.85
N ASP A 73 16.43 15.45 -20.17
CA ASP A 73 17.82 15.71 -20.58
C ASP A 73 18.70 14.45 -20.45
N ILE A 74 18.58 13.72 -19.36
CA ILE A 74 19.31 12.47 -19.15
C ILE A 74 18.88 11.41 -20.17
N LEU A 75 17.58 11.19 -20.34
CA LEU A 75 17.04 10.23 -21.29
C LEU A 75 17.46 10.55 -22.71
N LYS A 76 17.42 11.82 -23.12
CA LYS A 76 17.90 12.25 -24.43
C LYS A 76 19.38 11.93 -24.61
N LYS A 77 20.23 12.23 -23.64
CA LYS A 77 21.66 11.91 -23.70
C LYS A 77 21.91 10.41 -23.78
N ARG A 78 21.14 9.61 -23.06
CA ARG A 78 21.23 8.13 -23.16
C ARG A 78 20.89 7.63 -24.56
N VAL A 79 19.82 8.17 -25.16
CA VAL A 79 19.44 7.85 -26.55
C VAL A 79 20.53 8.26 -27.52
N ASP A 80 21.09 9.47 -27.37
CA ASP A 80 22.14 10.00 -28.27
C ASP A 80 23.40 9.13 -28.23
N VAL A 81 23.72 8.47 -27.11
CA VAL A 81 24.85 7.54 -26.97
C VAL A 81 24.45 6.06 -27.14
N GLY A 82 23.21 5.76 -27.54
CA GLY A 82 22.75 4.41 -27.80
C GLY A 82 22.59 3.52 -26.56
N ARG A 83 22.52 4.09 -25.35
CA ARG A 83 22.32 3.34 -24.12
C ARG A 83 20.83 3.01 -23.90
N LYS A 84 20.55 1.73 -23.62
CA LYS A 84 19.21 1.31 -23.17
C LYS A 84 18.96 1.83 -21.74
N THR A 85 17.72 2.21 -21.46
CA THR A 85 17.28 2.61 -20.13
C THR A 85 16.31 1.55 -19.61
N VAL A 86 16.60 1.05 -18.42
CA VAL A 86 15.67 0.23 -17.64
C VAL A 86 15.27 1.00 -16.40
N HIS A 87 14.18 0.60 -15.77
CA HIS A 87 13.87 1.06 -14.43
C HIS A 87 13.61 -0.13 -13.51
N ARG A 88 13.86 0.10 -12.21
CA ARG A 88 13.51 -0.77 -11.10
C ARG A 88 12.97 0.10 -9.99
N ASP A 89 12.03 -0.43 -9.25
CA ASP A 89 11.46 0.26 -8.10
C ASP A 89 11.32 -0.67 -6.91
N THR A 90 11.30 -0.08 -5.74
CA THR A 90 10.99 -0.73 -4.47
C THR A 90 10.32 0.26 -3.55
N THR A 91 9.46 -0.24 -2.66
CA THR A 91 8.85 0.55 -1.60
C THR A 91 9.28 -0.02 -0.25
N VAL A 92 9.78 0.85 0.62
CA VAL A 92 10.32 0.46 1.92
C VAL A 92 9.66 1.21 3.06
N LEU A 93 9.69 0.61 4.26
CA LEU A 93 9.27 1.26 5.50
C LEU A 93 10.34 2.25 5.94
N CYS A 94 10.19 3.48 5.50
CA CYS A 94 11.11 4.55 5.83
C CYS A 94 10.38 5.89 5.82
N ASN A 95 10.44 6.62 6.92
CA ASN A 95 9.92 7.97 6.97
C ASN A 95 10.90 8.95 6.31
N ARG A 96 10.41 10.17 6.08
CA ARG A 96 11.13 11.24 5.40
C ARG A 96 12.49 11.58 6.02
N GLU A 97 12.56 11.71 7.34
CA GLU A 97 13.80 12.14 8.03
C GLU A 97 14.88 11.07 7.91
N HIS A 98 14.49 9.81 8.11
CA HIS A 98 15.40 8.68 7.97
C HIS A 98 15.89 8.51 6.52
N TRP A 99 14.99 8.66 5.54
CA TRP A 99 15.35 8.59 4.14
C TRP A 99 16.33 9.70 3.75
N ALA A 100 16.02 10.96 4.07
CA ALA A 100 16.86 12.10 3.72
C ALA A 100 18.28 11.95 4.32
N SER A 101 18.35 11.64 5.62
CA SER A 101 19.64 11.46 6.30
C SER A 101 20.46 10.31 5.72
N TRP A 102 19.83 9.19 5.39
CA TRP A 102 20.51 8.06 4.80
C TRP A 102 20.95 8.35 3.36
N ALA A 103 20.07 8.91 2.53
CA ALA A 103 20.36 9.21 1.13
C ALA A 103 21.47 10.25 0.96
N GLU A 104 21.51 11.28 1.81
CA GLU A 104 22.59 12.26 1.84
C GLU A 104 23.94 11.62 2.16
N ASN A 105 23.98 10.68 3.08
CA ASN A 105 25.22 9.96 3.42
C ASN A 105 25.63 8.96 2.35
N GLN A 106 24.65 8.19 1.84
CA GLN A 106 24.90 7.13 0.86
C GLN A 106 25.36 7.68 -0.49
N TYR A 107 24.83 8.82 -0.89
CA TYR A 107 25.05 9.45 -2.19
C TYR A 107 25.75 10.81 -2.09
N ALA A 108 26.60 10.99 -1.09
CA ALA A 108 27.26 12.27 -0.76
C ALA A 108 28.03 12.90 -1.94
N ASN A 109 28.55 12.09 -2.87
CA ASN A 109 29.33 12.53 -4.03
C ASN A 109 28.47 12.78 -5.29
N THR A 110 27.16 12.67 -5.19
CA THR A 110 26.25 12.87 -6.31
C THR A 110 25.53 14.20 -6.21
N LEU A 111 24.96 14.65 -7.33
CA LEU A 111 24.13 15.83 -7.32
C LEU A 111 22.77 15.47 -6.73
N TYR A 112 22.60 15.75 -5.44
CA TYR A 112 21.35 15.53 -4.73
C TYR A 112 20.47 16.76 -4.83
N VAL A 113 19.24 16.57 -5.30
CA VAL A 113 18.21 17.62 -5.30
C VAL A 113 17.07 17.15 -4.44
N GLN A 114 16.92 17.77 -3.30
CA GLN A 114 15.75 17.57 -2.47
C GLN A 114 14.58 18.35 -3.11
N GLY A 115 13.55 17.64 -3.55
CA GLY A 115 12.29 18.22 -3.98
C GLY A 115 11.53 18.89 -2.82
N ASN A 116 10.23 19.02 -2.95
CA ASN A 116 9.40 19.39 -1.82
C ASN A 116 9.47 18.26 -0.75
N SER A 117 8.79 18.47 0.34
CA SER A 117 8.89 17.60 1.53
C SER A 117 8.64 16.11 1.32
N SER A 118 8.08 15.70 0.20
CA SER A 118 7.62 14.34 -0.04
C SER A 118 8.24 13.65 -1.25
N SER A 119 9.01 14.34 -2.08
CA SER A 119 9.63 13.75 -3.27
C SER A 119 10.95 14.42 -3.64
N GLY A 120 11.78 13.73 -4.40
CA GLY A 120 13.03 14.26 -4.93
C GLY A 120 13.73 13.29 -5.85
N PHE A 121 14.95 13.66 -6.26
CA PHE A 121 15.77 12.84 -7.13
C PHE A 121 17.26 12.98 -6.80
N ILE A 122 18.02 11.98 -7.21
CA ILE A 122 19.46 11.87 -7.07
C ILE A 122 20.03 11.59 -8.46
N ILE A 123 20.97 12.41 -8.92
CA ILE A 123 21.49 12.37 -10.28
C ILE A 123 22.94 11.88 -10.27
N PHE A 124 23.23 10.91 -11.12
CA PHE A 124 24.55 10.38 -11.43
C PHE A 124 24.91 10.85 -12.85
N GLU A 125 25.46 12.07 -12.93
CA GLU A 125 25.60 12.76 -14.22
C GLU A 125 26.55 12.07 -15.19
N GLU A 126 27.70 11.61 -14.70
CA GLU A 126 28.73 10.98 -15.54
C GLU A 126 28.26 9.66 -16.13
N GLU A 127 27.42 8.93 -15.39
CA GLU A 127 26.88 7.65 -15.76
C GLU A 127 25.55 7.76 -16.51
N LEU A 128 24.95 8.95 -16.55
CA LEU A 128 23.61 9.22 -17.09
C LEU A 128 22.50 8.38 -16.43
N ASN A 129 22.64 8.12 -15.13
CA ASN A 129 21.68 7.40 -14.32
C ASN A 129 21.01 8.35 -13.31
N TYR A 130 19.85 8.00 -12.80
CA TYR A 130 19.19 8.77 -11.76
C TYR A 130 18.25 7.92 -10.91
N ILE A 131 17.96 8.42 -9.72
CA ILE A 131 16.98 7.87 -8.80
C ILE A 131 15.91 8.94 -8.58
N THR A 132 14.64 8.55 -8.60
CA THR A 132 13.54 9.35 -8.05
C THR A 132 13.03 8.68 -6.78
N TYR A 133 12.52 9.48 -5.86
CA TYR A 133 11.87 8.94 -4.67
C TYR A 133 10.63 9.77 -4.30
N SER A 134 9.66 9.09 -3.72
CA SER A 134 8.48 9.71 -3.13
C SER A 134 8.26 9.13 -1.73
N VAL A 135 7.98 10.01 -0.77
CA VAL A 135 7.71 9.63 0.62
C VAL A 135 6.25 9.90 0.92
N ASP A 136 5.55 8.88 1.38
CA ASP A 136 4.19 8.97 1.86
C ASP A 136 4.13 8.42 3.30
N SER A 137 3.85 9.32 4.26
CA SER A 137 3.79 9.00 5.69
C SER A 137 5.04 8.25 6.19
N ASN A 138 5.00 6.94 6.28
CA ASN A 138 6.06 6.07 6.77
C ASN A 138 6.66 5.17 5.68
N THR A 139 6.33 5.39 4.42
CA THR A 139 6.89 4.62 3.29
C THR A 139 7.64 5.52 2.34
N THR A 140 8.69 4.96 1.75
CA THR A 140 9.44 5.62 0.68
C THR A 140 9.46 4.69 -0.53
N THR A 141 8.91 5.16 -1.64
CA THR A 141 9.03 4.49 -2.93
C THR A 141 10.23 5.06 -3.66
N VAL A 142 11.15 4.19 -4.03
CA VAL A 142 12.40 4.51 -4.72
C VAL A 142 12.36 3.91 -6.11
N ARG A 143 12.65 4.70 -7.13
CA ARG A 143 12.72 4.27 -8.52
C ARG A 143 14.08 4.62 -9.09
N ALA A 144 14.84 3.61 -9.51
CA ALA A 144 16.13 3.78 -10.18
C ALA A 144 15.95 3.66 -11.70
N PHE A 145 16.57 4.57 -12.43
CA PHE A 145 16.53 4.64 -13.89
C PHE A 145 17.95 4.70 -14.44
N GLY A 146 18.26 3.82 -15.40
CA GLY A 146 19.57 3.82 -15.99
C GLY A 146 19.98 2.47 -16.56
N ASP A 147 21.24 2.09 -16.33
CA ASP A 147 21.77 0.78 -16.71
C ASP A 147 21.22 -0.30 -15.77
N VAL A 148 21.15 -1.55 -16.25
CA VAL A 148 20.59 -2.67 -15.47
C VAL A 148 21.33 -2.84 -14.14
N GLU A 149 22.66 -2.90 -14.18
CA GLU A 149 23.51 -3.08 -13.02
C GLU A 149 23.34 -1.94 -11.99
N PHE A 150 23.26 -0.70 -12.47
CA PHE A 150 22.99 0.44 -11.61
C PHE A 150 21.66 0.30 -10.89
N CYS A 151 20.58 0.00 -11.65
CA CYS A 151 19.24 -0.12 -11.07
C CYS A 151 19.17 -1.25 -10.03
N GLU A 152 19.75 -2.41 -10.33
CA GLU A 152 19.81 -3.54 -9.40
C GLU A 152 20.60 -3.22 -8.13
N ASN A 153 21.76 -2.60 -8.26
CA ASN A 153 22.57 -2.20 -7.12
C ASN A 153 21.86 -1.18 -6.21
N VAL A 154 21.16 -0.21 -6.80
CA VAL A 154 20.37 0.78 -6.01
C VAL A 154 19.28 0.06 -5.21
N ILE A 155 18.51 -0.79 -5.85
CA ILE A 155 17.42 -1.51 -5.18
C ILE A 155 17.97 -2.40 -4.06
N LEU A 156 18.98 -3.22 -4.33
CA LEU A 156 19.61 -4.06 -3.31
C LEU A 156 20.18 -3.25 -2.14
N THR A 157 20.76 -2.08 -2.42
CA THR A 157 21.29 -1.19 -1.38
C THR A 157 20.16 -0.65 -0.48
N VAL A 158 19.05 -0.22 -1.07
CA VAL A 158 17.88 0.27 -0.32
C VAL A 158 17.26 -0.84 0.51
N GLU A 159 17.03 -2.01 -0.09
CA GLU A 159 16.40 -3.18 0.56
C GLU A 159 17.27 -3.81 1.65
N SER A 160 18.60 -3.68 1.55
CA SER A 160 19.50 -4.10 2.62
C SER A 160 19.45 -3.22 3.85
N LYS A 161 18.95 -1.99 3.70
CA LYS A 161 18.92 -0.97 4.75
C LYS A 161 17.55 -0.82 5.41
N PHE A 162 16.48 -1.02 4.66
CA PHE A 162 15.11 -0.77 5.09
C PHE A 162 14.23 -1.99 4.82
N ASP A 163 13.22 -2.18 5.64
CA ASP A 163 12.24 -3.25 5.44
C ASP A 163 11.38 -3.00 4.19
N ILE A 164 11.28 -4.01 3.33
CA ILE A 164 10.53 -3.95 2.07
C ILE A 164 9.02 -3.98 2.35
N VAL A 165 8.29 -3.10 1.71
CA VAL A 165 6.82 -3.16 1.66
C VAL A 165 6.40 -4.00 0.46
N THR A 166 6.12 -5.28 0.68
CA THR A 166 5.68 -6.21 -0.37
C THR A 166 4.17 -6.27 -0.52
N SER A 167 3.44 -5.77 0.48
CA SER A 167 1.98 -5.78 0.51
C SER A 167 1.47 -4.51 1.18
N HIS A 168 0.38 -3.98 0.69
CA HIS A 168 -0.32 -2.85 1.27
C HIS A 168 -1.82 -3.10 1.33
N ILE A 169 -2.50 -2.30 2.16
CA ILE A 169 -3.95 -2.24 2.23
C ILE A 169 -4.35 -0.87 1.72
N GLU A 170 -5.06 -0.82 0.61
CA GLU A 170 -5.70 0.38 0.14
C GLU A 170 -6.98 0.60 0.95
N TRP A 171 -6.94 1.55 1.87
CA TRP A 171 -8.11 1.92 2.65
C TRP A 171 -8.85 3.08 1.99
N ILE A 172 -10.06 2.80 1.48
CA ILE A 172 -10.97 3.81 0.95
C ILE A 172 -11.81 4.36 2.11
N TYR A 173 -11.62 5.63 2.42
CA TYR A 173 -12.25 6.29 3.57
C TYR A 173 -13.23 7.42 3.18
N SER A 174 -13.33 7.74 1.91
CA SER A 174 -14.21 8.81 1.41
C SER A 174 -15.08 8.33 0.27
N SER A 175 -16.30 8.81 0.26
CA SER A 175 -17.26 8.55 -0.82
C SER A 175 -16.84 9.13 -2.19
N ASP A 176 -15.90 10.05 -2.21
CA ASP A 176 -15.32 10.64 -3.42
C ASP A 176 -14.15 9.80 -3.97
N GLY A 177 -13.90 8.64 -3.37
CA GLY A 177 -12.87 7.71 -3.80
C GLY A 177 -11.48 8.01 -3.25
N ASN A 178 -11.34 8.91 -2.27
CA ASN A 178 -10.05 9.12 -1.61
C ASN A 178 -9.65 7.88 -0.82
N SER A 179 -8.38 7.52 -0.94
CA SER A 179 -7.80 6.35 -0.28
C SER A 179 -6.41 6.67 0.26
N VAL A 180 -5.93 5.79 1.11
CA VAL A 180 -4.55 5.77 1.59
C VAL A 180 -4.02 4.35 1.54
N ASN A 181 -2.78 4.20 1.08
CA ASN A 181 -2.08 2.93 1.10
C ASN A 181 -1.40 2.76 2.46
N VAL A 182 -1.86 1.79 3.21
CA VAL A 182 -1.31 1.43 4.52
C VAL A 182 -0.41 0.21 4.33
N PRO A 183 0.91 0.33 4.60
CA PRO A 183 1.80 -0.82 4.53
C PRO A 183 1.37 -1.90 5.52
N LEU A 184 1.48 -3.14 5.10
CA LEU A 184 1.14 -4.27 5.95
C LEU A 184 2.18 -4.44 7.06
N ASN A 185 1.75 -4.33 8.31
CA ASN A 185 2.62 -4.58 9.46
C ASN A 185 2.90 -6.08 9.59
N ARG A 186 4.19 -6.45 9.55
CA ARG A 186 4.68 -7.83 9.65
C ARG A 186 4.99 -8.27 11.07
N ASP A 187 4.90 -7.40 12.08
CA ASP A 187 5.30 -7.71 13.47
C ASP A 187 4.42 -8.78 14.13
N ARG A 188 3.27 -9.09 13.57
CA ARG A 188 2.30 -10.04 14.13
C ARG A 188 1.74 -10.95 13.04
N LEU A 189 2.64 -11.65 12.34
CA LEU A 189 2.21 -12.66 11.39
C LEU A 189 1.68 -13.91 12.14
N PRO A 190 0.74 -14.62 11.52
CA PRO A 190 0.21 -15.84 12.11
C PRO A 190 1.26 -16.95 12.13
N VAL A 191 1.06 -17.89 13.05
CA VAL A 191 1.73 -19.19 13.06
C VAL A 191 0.69 -20.29 13.03
N GLU A 192 1.06 -21.47 12.54
CA GLU A 192 0.15 -22.60 12.34
C GLU A 192 -0.59 -22.99 13.63
N GLU A 193 0.10 -22.93 14.78
CA GLU A 193 -0.46 -23.26 16.08
C GLU A 193 -1.65 -22.39 16.52
N MET A 194 -1.87 -21.27 15.84
CA MET A 194 -3.08 -20.46 16.05
C MET A 194 -4.33 -21.09 15.43
N TYR A 195 -4.16 -22.01 14.50
CA TYR A 195 -5.25 -22.49 13.65
C TYR A 195 -5.31 -24.02 13.59
N PRO A 196 -5.81 -24.66 14.65
CA PRO A 196 -5.94 -26.12 14.69
C PRO A 196 -6.77 -26.73 13.56
N PHE A 197 -7.66 -25.94 12.93
CA PHE A 197 -8.48 -26.39 11.81
C PHE A 197 -7.68 -26.69 10.52
N LEU A 198 -6.41 -26.30 10.46
CA LEU A 198 -5.53 -26.61 9.31
C LEU A 198 -5.16 -28.11 9.27
N GLU A 199 -5.32 -28.88 10.36
CA GLU A 199 -5.10 -30.32 10.42
C GLU A 199 -3.74 -30.76 9.84
N GLY A 200 -2.71 -29.94 9.99
CA GLY A 200 -1.35 -30.19 9.49
C GLY A 200 -1.04 -29.60 8.12
N GLU A 201 -1.99 -28.95 7.43
CA GLU A 201 -1.70 -28.11 6.28
C GLU A 201 -0.99 -26.84 6.76
N THR A 202 0.04 -26.37 6.00
CA THR A 202 0.70 -25.09 6.32
C THR A 202 -0.16 -23.91 5.89
N LEU A 203 0.00 -22.78 6.58
CA LEU A 203 -0.67 -21.52 6.20
C LEU A 203 -0.38 -21.14 4.76
N GLU A 204 0.88 -21.24 4.33
CA GLU A 204 1.29 -20.91 2.97
C GLU A 204 0.61 -21.80 1.94
N SER A 205 0.53 -23.12 2.18
CA SER A 205 -0.18 -24.05 1.31
C SER A 205 -1.66 -23.70 1.19
N TYR A 206 -2.31 -23.43 2.32
CA TYR A 206 -3.72 -23.05 2.37
C TYR A 206 -3.99 -21.76 1.57
N TYR A 207 -3.16 -20.73 1.77
CA TYR A 207 -3.30 -19.44 1.09
C TYR A 207 -3.11 -19.56 -0.41
N ASN A 208 -2.08 -20.29 -0.86
CA ASN A 208 -1.83 -20.51 -2.29
C ASN A 208 -2.98 -21.28 -2.93
N ARG A 209 -3.49 -22.32 -2.27
CA ARG A 209 -4.66 -23.08 -2.73
C ARG A 209 -5.91 -22.21 -2.88
N TYR A 210 -6.12 -21.26 -1.97
CA TYR A 210 -7.19 -20.27 -2.10
C TYR A 210 -6.97 -19.35 -3.31
N LEU A 211 -5.78 -18.80 -3.47
CA LEU A 211 -5.51 -17.87 -4.58
C LEU A 211 -5.59 -18.55 -5.96
N GLU A 212 -5.19 -19.80 -6.06
CA GLU A 212 -5.24 -20.60 -7.30
C GLU A 212 -6.65 -21.15 -7.61
N SER A 213 -7.52 -21.22 -6.63
CA SER A 213 -8.88 -21.73 -6.79
C SER A 213 -9.68 -20.87 -7.78
N SER A 214 -10.60 -21.48 -8.50
CA SER A 214 -11.62 -20.76 -9.29
C SER A 214 -12.69 -20.10 -8.40
N ALA A 215 -12.89 -20.57 -7.17
CA ALA A 215 -13.80 -19.98 -6.21
C ALA A 215 -13.20 -18.71 -5.58
N ASN A 216 -13.96 -17.64 -5.53
CA ASN A 216 -13.45 -16.32 -5.21
C ASN A 216 -13.68 -15.90 -3.75
N ILE A 217 -14.58 -16.54 -3.03
CA ILE A 217 -15.01 -16.12 -1.70
C ILE A 217 -14.42 -17.02 -0.63
N LEU A 218 -13.81 -16.40 0.38
CA LEU A 218 -13.39 -17.03 1.63
C LEU A 218 -14.17 -16.38 2.78
N LEU A 219 -14.80 -17.21 3.60
CA LEU A 219 -15.63 -16.77 4.70
C LEU A 219 -15.02 -17.18 6.06
N LEU A 220 -14.78 -16.20 6.92
CA LEU A 220 -14.20 -16.38 8.24
C LEU A 220 -15.26 -16.06 9.30
N ILE A 221 -15.69 -17.06 10.06
CA ILE A 221 -16.75 -16.94 11.06
C ILE A 221 -16.14 -17.20 12.45
N GLY A 222 -16.52 -16.42 13.44
CA GLY A 222 -16.14 -16.71 14.84
C GLY A 222 -16.10 -15.48 15.73
N PRO A 223 -15.99 -15.68 17.05
CA PRO A 223 -16.00 -14.58 18.01
C PRO A 223 -14.79 -13.66 17.86
N PRO A 224 -14.85 -12.45 18.44
CA PRO A 224 -13.70 -11.55 18.49
C PRO A 224 -12.49 -12.18 19.21
N GLY A 225 -11.28 -11.83 18.78
CA GLY A 225 -10.04 -12.27 19.42
C GLY A 225 -9.56 -13.69 19.03
N THR A 226 -10.23 -14.37 18.09
CA THR A 226 -9.87 -15.70 17.60
C THR A 226 -8.91 -15.67 16.40
N GLY A 227 -8.39 -14.51 16.01
CA GLY A 227 -7.31 -14.39 15.01
C GLY A 227 -7.75 -14.24 13.55
N LYS A 228 -9.03 -13.94 13.25
CA LYS A 228 -9.53 -13.72 11.88
C LYS A 228 -8.70 -12.68 11.11
N THR A 229 -8.55 -11.47 11.66
CA THR A 229 -7.73 -10.40 11.07
C THR A 229 -6.27 -10.80 10.94
N THR A 230 -5.73 -11.54 11.90
CA THR A 230 -4.35 -12.05 11.85
C THR A 230 -4.17 -13.05 10.71
N PHE A 231 -5.17 -13.92 10.47
CA PHE A 231 -5.19 -14.86 9.35
C PHE A 231 -5.19 -14.14 8.00
N ILE A 232 -6.03 -13.09 7.85
CA ILE A 232 -6.04 -12.24 6.65
C ILE A 232 -4.68 -11.56 6.43
N ARG A 233 -4.10 -11.02 7.50
CA ARG A 233 -2.77 -10.39 7.45
C ARG A 233 -1.70 -11.37 7.00
N GLY A 234 -1.74 -12.61 7.49
CA GLY A 234 -0.85 -13.70 7.07
C GLY A 234 -0.98 -14.00 5.58
N LEU A 235 -2.21 -14.10 5.07
CA LEU A 235 -2.46 -14.31 3.66
C LEU A 235 -1.80 -13.21 2.82
N LEU A 236 -2.07 -11.95 3.12
CA LEU A 236 -1.51 -10.82 2.37
C LEU A 236 0.03 -10.82 2.40
N ALA A 237 0.62 -11.06 3.58
CA ALA A 237 2.08 -11.01 3.77
C ALA A 237 2.81 -12.18 3.09
N MET A 238 2.29 -13.40 3.23
CA MET A 238 2.96 -14.62 2.72
C MET A 238 2.81 -14.77 1.21
N THR A 239 1.72 -14.24 0.64
CA THR A 239 1.46 -14.29 -0.80
C THR A 239 1.84 -13.02 -1.55
N ASN A 240 2.41 -12.02 -0.86
CA ASN A 240 2.70 -10.69 -1.39
C ASN A 240 1.50 -10.04 -2.12
N SER A 241 0.30 -10.26 -1.58
CA SER A 241 -0.94 -9.73 -2.13
C SER A 241 -1.29 -8.40 -1.50
N SER A 242 -1.89 -7.49 -2.27
CA SER A 242 -2.45 -6.24 -1.78
C SER A 242 -3.97 -6.32 -1.72
N ALA A 243 -4.55 -5.61 -0.75
CA ALA A 243 -5.98 -5.64 -0.51
C ALA A 243 -6.61 -4.26 -0.56
N ILE A 244 -7.86 -4.20 -1.01
CA ILE A 244 -8.74 -3.04 -0.87
C ILE A 244 -9.69 -3.26 0.30
N VAL A 245 -9.89 -2.23 1.12
CA VAL A 245 -10.77 -2.28 2.28
C VAL A 245 -11.57 -0.98 2.43
N SER A 246 -12.80 -1.09 2.89
CA SER A 246 -13.57 0.04 3.42
C SER A 246 -14.41 -0.42 4.61
N TYR A 247 -14.50 0.43 5.61
CA TYR A 247 -15.33 0.23 6.80
C TYR A 247 -16.64 1.05 6.74
N ASP A 248 -16.80 1.89 5.71
CA ASP A 248 -17.98 2.73 5.53
C ASP A 248 -18.99 2.04 4.63
N SER A 249 -20.16 1.73 5.18
CA SER A 249 -21.27 1.11 4.43
C SER A 249 -21.71 1.96 3.24
N ALA A 250 -21.67 3.29 3.36
CA ALA A 250 -22.07 4.19 2.28
C ALA A 250 -21.11 4.13 1.08
N ILE A 251 -19.84 3.78 1.31
CA ILE A 251 -18.87 3.52 0.24
C ILE A 251 -19.14 2.16 -0.41
N LEU A 252 -19.36 1.13 0.41
CA LEU A 252 -19.64 -0.22 -0.07
C LEU A 252 -20.96 -0.31 -0.86
N GLU A 253 -21.88 0.61 -0.65
CA GLU A 253 -23.12 0.73 -1.42
C GLU A 253 -22.93 1.31 -2.82
N LYS A 254 -21.75 1.82 -3.16
CA LYS A 254 -21.47 2.44 -4.46
C LYS A 254 -20.87 1.45 -5.44
N ASP A 255 -21.36 1.43 -6.67
CA ASP A 255 -20.79 0.64 -7.75
C ASP A 255 -19.35 1.06 -8.08
N SER A 256 -18.97 2.31 -7.82
CA SER A 256 -17.62 2.81 -8.02
C SER A 256 -16.58 2.11 -7.15
N PHE A 257 -16.93 1.64 -5.95
CA PHE A 257 -16.02 0.84 -5.11
C PHE A 257 -15.69 -0.51 -5.77
N PHE A 258 -16.69 -1.18 -6.32
CA PHE A 258 -16.51 -2.46 -7.01
C PHE A 258 -15.78 -2.28 -8.35
N ALA A 259 -16.09 -1.22 -9.10
CA ALA A 259 -15.37 -0.88 -10.32
C ALA A 259 -13.88 -0.66 -10.03
N ARG A 260 -13.56 0.11 -9.00
CA ARG A 260 -12.17 0.31 -8.56
C ARG A 260 -11.47 -0.99 -8.20
N PHE A 261 -12.12 -1.90 -7.47
CA PHE A 261 -11.57 -3.22 -7.19
C PHE A 261 -11.32 -4.04 -8.45
N ILE A 262 -12.22 -3.99 -9.41
CA ILE A 262 -12.09 -4.73 -10.67
C ILE A 262 -10.95 -4.18 -11.54
N GLU A 263 -10.83 -2.86 -11.62
CA GLU A 263 -9.85 -2.14 -12.45
C GLU A 263 -8.48 -1.98 -11.79
N GLY A 264 -8.43 -1.93 -10.46
CA GLY A 264 -7.21 -1.70 -9.66
C GLY A 264 -6.25 -2.88 -9.65
N ASP A 265 -5.10 -2.67 -9.05
CA ASP A 265 -4.03 -3.67 -8.91
C ASP A 265 -4.25 -4.60 -7.70
N GLU A 266 -5.08 -4.21 -6.73
CA GLU A 266 -5.39 -4.99 -5.56
C GLU A 266 -6.11 -6.28 -5.94
N THR A 267 -5.54 -7.40 -5.53
CA THR A 267 -6.08 -8.73 -5.88
C THR A 267 -7.15 -9.20 -4.91
N ILE A 268 -7.22 -8.63 -3.72
CA ILE A 268 -8.08 -9.08 -2.63
C ILE A 268 -8.96 -7.94 -2.12
N MET A 269 -10.27 -8.15 -2.04
CA MET A 269 -11.19 -7.30 -1.31
C MET A 269 -11.43 -7.89 0.07
N VAL A 270 -11.21 -7.11 1.13
CA VAL A 270 -11.44 -7.54 2.51
C VAL A 270 -12.60 -6.77 3.11
N LEU A 271 -13.56 -7.50 3.66
CA LEU A 271 -14.73 -6.98 4.35
C LEU A 271 -14.73 -7.55 5.78
N GLU A 272 -14.14 -6.78 6.71
CA GLU A 272 -14.13 -7.15 8.13
C GLU A 272 -15.44 -6.73 8.81
N ASP A 273 -15.81 -7.47 9.87
CA ASP A 273 -17.02 -7.25 10.66
C ASP A 273 -18.29 -7.08 9.79
N SER A 274 -18.38 -7.90 8.75
CA SER A 274 -19.35 -7.78 7.67
C SER A 274 -20.75 -8.35 8.04
N ASP A 275 -21.06 -8.45 9.32
CA ASP A 275 -22.31 -9.04 9.83
C ASP A 275 -23.58 -8.51 9.14
N ALA A 276 -23.64 -7.21 8.92
CA ALA A 276 -24.78 -6.57 8.27
C ALA A 276 -24.91 -6.92 6.78
N PHE A 277 -23.76 -7.15 6.11
CA PHE A 277 -23.70 -7.43 4.68
C PHE A 277 -23.91 -8.90 4.33
N LEU A 278 -23.74 -9.80 5.30
CA LEU A 278 -23.82 -11.24 5.11
C LEU A 278 -25.22 -11.81 5.37
N LYS A 279 -26.10 -11.06 6.03
CA LYS A 279 -27.49 -11.49 6.29
C LYS A 279 -28.23 -11.81 5.02
N SER A 280 -29.27 -12.64 5.17
CA SER A 280 -30.13 -13.04 4.05
C SER A 280 -30.77 -11.84 3.34
N ARG A 281 -30.93 -11.94 2.03
CA ARG A 281 -31.70 -10.98 1.22
C ARG A 281 -33.14 -10.92 1.63
N SER A 282 -33.71 -12.01 2.16
CA SER A 282 -35.06 -12.02 2.76
C SER A 282 -35.19 -11.06 3.93
N ASP A 283 -34.08 -10.74 4.60
CA ASP A 283 -34.04 -9.81 5.73
C ASP A 283 -33.77 -8.36 5.29
N GLY A 284 -33.89 -8.08 3.99
CA GLY A 284 -33.77 -6.74 3.41
C GLY A 284 -32.35 -6.37 2.99
N ASN A 285 -31.41 -7.30 2.96
CA ASN A 285 -30.02 -7.04 2.54
C ASN A 285 -29.92 -6.80 1.03
N THR A 286 -29.76 -5.55 0.62
CA THR A 286 -29.60 -5.14 -0.79
C THR A 286 -28.14 -5.25 -1.28
N MET A 287 -27.16 -5.28 -0.37
CA MET A 287 -25.74 -5.31 -0.71
C MET A 287 -25.28 -6.64 -1.29
N MET A 288 -25.92 -7.71 -0.89
CA MET A 288 -25.57 -9.08 -1.31
C MET A 288 -25.50 -9.24 -2.82
N HIS A 289 -26.38 -8.59 -3.59
CA HIS A 289 -26.38 -8.67 -5.05
C HIS A 289 -25.07 -8.18 -5.66
N ARG A 290 -24.45 -7.15 -5.08
CA ARG A 290 -23.19 -6.57 -5.58
C ARG A 290 -22.03 -7.51 -5.39
N PHE A 291 -21.90 -8.08 -4.21
CA PHE A 291 -20.88 -9.09 -3.91
C PHE A 291 -21.03 -10.33 -4.79
N LEU A 292 -22.26 -10.79 -5.00
CA LEU A 292 -22.53 -11.94 -5.87
C LEU A 292 -22.17 -11.64 -7.33
N ASN A 293 -22.41 -10.44 -7.82
CA ASN A 293 -22.09 -10.04 -9.19
C ASN A 293 -20.58 -9.99 -9.42
N VAL A 294 -19.80 -9.51 -8.45
CA VAL A 294 -18.34 -9.49 -8.53
C VAL A 294 -17.74 -10.90 -8.34
N GLY A 295 -18.35 -11.72 -7.47
CA GLY A 295 -17.86 -13.07 -7.18
C GLY A 295 -18.08 -14.09 -8.29
N ASP A 296 -19.18 -13.99 -9.06
CA ASP A 296 -19.55 -15.00 -10.04
C ASP A 296 -20.55 -14.42 -11.09
N GLY A 297 -20.54 -13.12 -11.32
CA GLY A 297 -21.38 -12.45 -12.29
C GLY A 297 -20.74 -12.37 -13.68
N LEU A 298 -21.43 -11.66 -14.59
CA LEU A 298 -20.93 -11.39 -15.95
C LEU A 298 -19.67 -10.51 -15.93
N VAL A 299 -19.51 -9.68 -14.90
CA VAL A 299 -18.36 -8.79 -14.69
C VAL A 299 -17.46 -9.43 -13.66
N THR A 300 -16.80 -10.53 -14.01
CA THR A 300 -15.78 -11.17 -13.16
C THR A 300 -14.39 -10.94 -13.72
N THR A 301 -13.44 -10.69 -12.83
CA THR A 301 -12.04 -10.56 -13.21
C THR A 301 -11.27 -11.76 -12.66
N LYS A 302 -10.60 -12.48 -13.53
CA LYS A 302 -9.78 -13.63 -13.14
C LYS A 302 -8.71 -13.19 -12.12
N GLY A 303 -8.59 -13.91 -11.01
CA GLY A 303 -7.60 -13.64 -9.97
C GLY A 303 -8.05 -12.71 -8.85
N LYS A 304 -9.23 -12.08 -8.95
CA LYS A 304 -9.78 -11.27 -7.85
C LYS A 304 -10.42 -12.17 -6.79
N LYS A 305 -10.16 -11.89 -5.53
CA LYS A 305 -10.62 -12.65 -4.37
C LYS A 305 -11.38 -11.76 -3.39
N MET A 306 -12.30 -12.32 -2.65
CA MET A 306 -13.05 -11.62 -1.60
C MET A 306 -13.01 -12.41 -0.30
N ILE A 307 -12.66 -11.72 0.78
CA ILE A 307 -12.61 -12.29 2.12
C ILE A 307 -13.63 -11.56 2.99
N PHE A 308 -14.52 -12.31 3.59
CA PHE A 308 -15.47 -11.79 4.56
C PHE A 308 -15.11 -12.31 5.94
N SER A 309 -15.04 -11.43 6.93
CA SER A 309 -14.99 -11.82 8.32
C SER A 309 -16.24 -11.38 9.06
N THR A 310 -16.74 -12.23 9.94
CA THR A 310 -17.98 -12.00 10.70
C THR A 310 -17.90 -12.56 12.10
N ASN A 311 -18.65 -11.96 13.02
CA ASN A 311 -18.89 -12.44 14.36
C ASN A 311 -20.24 -13.17 14.51
N LEU A 312 -20.96 -13.37 13.41
CA LEU A 312 -22.22 -14.13 13.42
C LEU A 312 -22.00 -15.53 14.01
N PRO A 313 -22.92 -16.03 14.82
CA PRO A 313 -22.74 -17.27 15.55
C PRO A 313 -22.85 -18.52 14.67
N SER A 314 -23.46 -18.40 13.49
CA SER A 314 -23.74 -19.57 12.63
C SER A 314 -23.72 -19.21 11.16
N ILE A 315 -23.27 -20.15 10.34
CA ILE A 315 -23.40 -20.11 8.87
C ILE A 315 -24.85 -19.99 8.41
N ARG A 316 -25.80 -20.42 9.23
CA ARG A 316 -27.24 -20.34 8.91
C ARG A 316 -27.75 -18.90 8.84
N ASP A 317 -27.04 -17.97 9.47
CA ASP A 317 -27.35 -16.55 9.47
C ASP A 317 -26.85 -15.84 8.21
N ILE A 318 -26.14 -16.56 7.34
CA ILE A 318 -25.51 -16.04 6.13
C ILE A 318 -26.35 -16.40 4.91
N ASP A 319 -26.44 -15.47 3.93
CA ASP A 319 -27.14 -15.72 2.67
C ASP A 319 -26.57 -16.95 1.94
N SER A 320 -27.42 -17.93 1.69
CA SER A 320 -27.05 -19.19 1.06
C SER A 320 -26.40 -19.05 -0.31
N ALA A 321 -26.59 -17.93 -1.00
CA ALA A 321 -25.97 -17.67 -2.30
C ALA A 321 -24.47 -17.44 -2.23
N LEU A 322 -23.95 -16.94 -1.09
CA LEU A 322 -22.50 -16.79 -0.87
C LEU A 322 -21.77 -18.12 -0.74
N VAL A 323 -22.40 -19.07 -0.06
CA VAL A 323 -21.80 -20.36 0.32
C VAL A 323 -21.99 -21.45 -0.72
N ARG A 324 -22.43 -21.10 -1.93
CA ARG A 324 -22.62 -22.07 -3.02
C ARG A 324 -21.28 -22.66 -3.49
N PRO A 325 -21.23 -23.97 -3.79
CA PRO A 325 -20.09 -24.60 -4.44
C PRO A 325 -19.69 -23.85 -5.74
N GLY A 326 -18.39 -23.71 -5.97
CA GLY A 326 -17.83 -22.99 -7.12
C GLY A 326 -17.71 -21.47 -6.91
N ARG A 327 -18.39 -20.90 -5.92
CA ARG A 327 -18.28 -19.49 -5.53
C ARG A 327 -17.49 -19.31 -4.25
N CYS A 328 -17.88 -20.05 -3.21
CA CYS A 328 -17.17 -20.09 -1.93
C CYS A 328 -16.07 -21.13 -2.00
N PHE A 329 -14.84 -20.71 -1.71
CA PHE A 329 -13.69 -21.59 -1.59
C PHE A 329 -13.77 -22.40 -0.31
N ASP A 330 -13.95 -21.69 0.81
CA ASP A 330 -14.03 -22.33 2.11
C ASP A 330 -14.78 -21.45 3.13
N ILE A 331 -15.22 -22.09 4.21
CA ILE A 331 -15.87 -21.46 5.34
C ILE A 331 -15.14 -21.91 6.59
N ILE A 332 -14.29 -21.02 7.10
CA ILE A 332 -13.52 -21.32 8.30
C ILE A 332 -14.27 -20.83 9.53
N THR A 333 -14.50 -21.75 10.46
CA THR A 333 -15.00 -21.40 11.79
C THR A 333 -13.84 -21.25 12.75
N PHE A 334 -13.61 -20.04 13.19
CA PHE A 334 -12.65 -19.70 14.22
C PHE A 334 -13.31 -19.90 15.60
N ASP A 335 -12.66 -20.66 16.43
CA ASP A 335 -13.08 -20.89 17.83
C ASP A 335 -11.93 -20.54 18.78
N THR A 336 -12.23 -20.50 20.06
CA THR A 336 -11.23 -20.41 21.11
C THR A 336 -10.44 -21.72 21.20
N LEU A 337 -9.16 -21.59 21.50
CA LEU A 337 -8.24 -22.74 21.66
C LEU A 337 -8.57 -23.53 22.94
N LYS A 338 -8.43 -24.84 22.90
CA LYS A 338 -8.40 -25.68 24.09
C LYS A 338 -7.12 -25.43 24.88
N GLN A 339 -7.08 -25.84 26.13
CA GLN A 339 -5.91 -25.68 26.99
C GLN A 339 -4.62 -26.20 26.33
N GLU A 340 -4.66 -27.43 25.78
CA GLU A 340 -3.49 -28.03 25.11
C GLU A 340 -3.01 -27.26 23.88
N GLU A 341 -3.94 -26.78 23.07
CA GLU A 341 -3.67 -25.94 21.87
C GLU A 341 -3.08 -24.57 22.28
N ALA A 342 -3.61 -23.97 23.34
CA ALA A 342 -3.11 -22.71 23.87
C ALA A 342 -1.70 -22.85 24.46
N GLU A 343 -1.39 -23.99 25.12
CA GLU A 343 -0.06 -24.28 25.63
C GLU A 343 0.97 -24.46 24.51
N LEU A 344 0.60 -25.12 23.40
CA LEU A 344 1.44 -25.26 22.22
C LEU A 344 1.75 -23.88 21.61
N LEU A 345 0.71 -23.03 21.44
CA LEU A 345 0.88 -21.70 20.93
C LEU A 345 1.74 -20.83 21.86
N ALA A 346 1.49 -20.89 23.17
CA ALA A 346 2.28 -20.15 24.16
C ALA A 346 3.76 -20.54 24.13
N LYS A 347 4.05 -21.83 24.02
CA LYS A 347 5.43 -22.34 23.86
C LYS A 347 6.08 -21.80 22.57
N ARG A 348 5.35 -21.77 21.47
CA ARG A 348 5.84 -21.24 20.19
C ARG A 348 6.18 -19.75 20.28
N LEU A 349 5.39 -18.99 21.05
CA LEU A 349 5.53 -17.55 21.22
C LEU A 349 6.43 -17.13 22.38
N ASP A 350 7.03 -18.08 23.09
CA ASP A 350 7.74 -17.82 24.36
C ASP A 350 6.88 -17.02 25.36
N ALA A 351 5.60 -17.34 25.42
CA ALA A 351 4.61 -16.72 26.30
C ALA A 351 4.30 -17.64 27.47
N LYS A 352 3.85 -17.06 28.60
CA LYS A 352 3.34 -17.81 29.73
C LYS A 352 1.82 -17.65 29.78
N LEU A 353 1.12 -18.77 29.95
CA LEU A 353 -0.31 -18.73 30.24
C LEU A 353 -0.49 -18.51 31.75
N ASP A 354 -1.26 -17.49 32.11
CA ASP A 354 -1.59 -17.21 33.51
C ASP A 354 -2.95 -17.85 33.84
N GLY A 355 -2.91 -18.95 34.54
CA GLY A 355 -4.10 -19.68 35.00
C GLY A 355 -4.43 -20.93 34.16
N THR A 356 -5.46 -21.61 34.59
CA THR A 356 -6.06 -22.75 33.90
C THR A 356 -7.50 -22.40 33.55
N GLN A 357 -7.83 -22.43 32.28
CA GLN A 357 -9.20 -22.27 31.79
C GLN A 357 -9.44 -23.23 30.64
N ASP A 358 -10.68 -23.64 30.43
CA ASP A 358 -11.00 -24.63 29.40
C ASP A 358 -10.83 -24.12 27.98
N ARG A 359 -10.91 -22.80 27.80
CA ARG A 359 -10.87 -22.16 26.50
C ARG A 359 -10.08 -20.84 26.54
N TRP A 360 -9.29 -20.60 25.50
CA TRP A 360 -8.43 -19.42 25.34
C TRP A 360 -8.68 -18.75 24.02
N SER A 361 -8.89 -17.45 24.02
CA SER A 361 -8.77 -16.68 22.77
C SER A 361 -7.29 -16.51 22.38
N ILE A 362 -7.00 -16.42 21.09
CA ILE A 362 -5.64 -16.14 20.62
C ILE A 362 -5.13 -14.82 21.22
N ALA A 363 -6.01 -13.82 21.36
CA ALA A 363 -5.68 -12.53 21.97
C ALA A 363 -5.21 -12.67 23.41
N GLU A 364 -5.77 -13.59 24.21
CA GLU A 364 -5.32 -13.87 25.59
C GLU A 364 -3.95 -14.51 25.63
N VAL A 365 -3.66 -15.44 24.72
CA VAL A 365 -2.33 -16.08 24.62
C VAL A 365 -1.25 -15.06 24.23
N PHE A 366 -1.55 -14.13 23.32
CA PHE A 366 -0.62 -13.06 22.93
C PHE A 366 -0.42 -11.99 23.99
N ASN A 367 -1.34 -11.84 24.93
CA ASN A 367 -1.30 -10.75 25.89
C ASN A 367 -0.28 -11.04 26.99
N LYS A 368 1.01 -10.83 26.72
CA LYS A 368 2.13 -10.96 27.66
C LYS A 368 2.01 -10.05 28.90
N GLN A 369 1.10 -9.09 28.87
CA GLN A 369 0.85 -8.15 29.96
C GLN A 369 -0.61 -8.23 30.37
N THR A 370 -0.87 -9.01 31.37
CA THR A 370 -2.15 -9.09 32.08
C THR A 370 -2.49 -7.82 32.85
N ASN A 371 -2.45 -6.69 32.22
CA ASN A 371 -3.16 -5.53 32.70
C ASN A 371 -4.54 -5.50 32.04
N LYS A 372 -5.43 -6.42 32.48
CA LYS A 372 -6.87 -6.17 32.28
C LYS A 372 -7.13 -4.74 32.72
N PRO A 373 -7.76 -3.90 31.89
CA PRO A 373 -8.13 -2.56 32.30
C PRO A 373 -8.89 -2.69 33.61
N LYS A 374 -8.31 -2.19 34.69
CA LYS A 374 -9.02 -2.18 35.98
C LYS A 374 -10.19 -1.24 35.80
N ASP A 375 -11.38 -1.76 35.95
CA ASP A 375 -12.59 -0.96 35.99
C ASP A 375 -12.48 0.02 37.18
N ARG A 376 -11.97 1.22 36.88
CA ARG A 376 -11.83 2.27 37.89
C ARG A 376 -13.18 2.93 38.01
N LYS A 377 -14.01 2.44 38.91
CA LYS A 377 -15.19 3.19 39.36
C LYS A 377 -14.73 4.51 39.95
N MET A 378 -14.95 5.61 39.24
CA MET A 378 -14.90 6.93 39.83
C MET A 378 -16.11 7.06 40.73
N GLY A 379 -15.90 6.84 42.03
CA GLY A 379 -16.87 7.23 43.06
C GLY A 379 -16.75 8.75 43.25
N PHE A 380 -17.79 9.46 42.96
CA PHE A 380 -17.95 10.80 43.56
C PHE A 380 -18.26 10.56 45.06
N VAL A 381 -17.40 11.13 45.93
CA VAL A 381 -17.66 11.29 47.35
C VAL A 381 -18.41 12.58 47.54
#